data_1167a1286c73c67719f3d5a03b5d8c51
#
_entry.id   1167a1286c73c67719f3d5a03b5d8c51
#
_cell.length_a   1.000
_cell.length_b   1.000
_cell.length_c   1.000
_cell.angle_alpha   90.00
_cell.angle_beta   90.00
_cell.angle_gamma   90.00
#
_symmetry.space_group_name_H-M   'P 1'
#
loop_
_entity.id
_entity.type
_entity.pdbx_description
1 polymer ?
#
loop_
_entity_poly.entity_id
_entity_poly.type
_entity_poly.pdbx_seq_one_letter_code
_entity_poly.pdbx_strand_id
1 'polypeptide(L)'
;QQQMVAIGRALLNQPRVLLCDEISLGLAPRVIGEIYAAIPSISQAGTAIVLVEQDVGLAKKASDRLYCMLEGKVTLTGRSADISREDISAAYFGVHDEVA
;
A
#
# COMPACT_ATOMS: atom_id res chain seq x y z
N GLN A 1 -16.91 -5.27 4.06
CA GLN A 1 -17.95 -4.28 3.69
C GLN A 1 -17.89 -3.05 4.55
N GLN A 2 -17.56 -3.19 5.83
CA GLN A 2 -17.36 -2.02 6.69
C GLN A 2 -16.24 -1.13 6.18
N GLN A 3 -15.21 -1.72 5.59
CA GLN A 3 -14.10 -0.96 5.01
C GLN A 3 -14.57 -0.11 3.83
N MET A 4 -15.44 -0.64 2.99
CA MET A 4 -15.97 0.12 1.87
C MET A 4 -16.83 1.30 2.34
N VAL A 5 -17.59 1.11 3.41
CA VAL A 5 -18.38 2.19 3.99
C VAL A 5 -17.48 3.27 4.57
N ALA A 6 -16.40 2.86 5.26
CA ALA A 6 -15.45 3.80 5.84
C ALA A 6 -14.76 4.63 4.76
N ILE A 7 -14.35 4.00 3.67
CA ILE A 7 -13.72 4.68 2.54
C ILE A 7 -14.71 5.65 1.91
N GLY A 8 -15.96 5.22 1.70
CA GLY A 8 -17.00 6.08 1.15
C GLY A 8 -17.24 7.32 1.99
N ARG A 9 -17.29 7.16 3.32
CA ARG A 9 -17.46 8.29 4.23
C ARG A 9 -16.31 9.27 4.14
N ALA A 10 -15.10 8.75 4.10
CA ALA A 10 -13.92 9.60 3.98
C ALA A 10 -13.95 10.41 2.69
N LEU A 11 -14.41 9.80 1.60
CA LEU A 11 -14.45 10.46 0.29
C LEU A 11 -15.54 11.53 0.18
N LEU A 12 -16.56 11.48 1.01
CA LEU A 12 -17.61 12.50 0.99
C LEU A 12 -17.07 13.92 1.27
N ASN A 13 -15.97 14.02 1.98
CA ASN A 13 -15.33 15.29 2.28
C ASN A 13 -14.35 15.73 1.19
N GLN A 14 -14.25 15.01 0.11
CA GLN A 14 -13.32 15.27 -0.99
C GLN A 14 -11.89 15.54 -0.49
N PRO A 15 -11.30 14.59 0.23
CA PRO A 15 -9.98 14.80 0.81
C PRO A 15 -8.91 14.90 -0.25
N ARG A 16 -7.83 15.61 0.07
CA ARG A 16 -6.63 15.62 -0.77
C ARG A 16 -5.79 14.38 -0.52
N VAL A 17 -5.84 13.84 0.68
CA VAL A 17 -5.08 12.65 1.08
C VAL A 17 -6.00 11.68 1.79
N LEU A 18 -5.96 10.44 1.39
CA LEU A 18 -6.68 9.35 2.04
C LEU A 18 -5.66 8.40 2.64
N LEU A 19 -5.77 8.16 3.93
CA LEU A 19 -4.90 7.22 4.65
C LEU A 19 -5.62 5.90 4.83
N CYS A 20 -5.04 4.82 4.30
CA CYS A 20 -5.60 3.48 4.41
C CYS A 20 -4.62 2.59 5.16
N ASP A 21 -4.99 2.20 6.38
CA ASP A 21 -4.12 1.44 7.26
C ASP A 21 -4.56 -0.02 7.30
N GLU A 22 -3.79 -0.88 6.65
CA GLU A 22 -3.99 -2.34 6.67
C GLU A 22 -5.42 -2.75 6.31
N ILE A 23 -5.95 -2.19 5.25
CA ILE A 23 -7.37 -2.40 4.89
C ILE A 23 -7.68 -3.82 4.45
N SER A 24 -6.66 -4.60 4.07
CA SER A 24 -6.88 -5.99 3.67
C SER A 24 -6.93 -6.96 4.86
N LEU A 25 -6.51 -6.53 6.04
CA LEU A 25 -6.40 -7.40 7.20
C LEU A 25 -7.76 -7.93 7.63
N GLY A 26 -7.87 -9.25 7.69
CA GLY A 26 -9.10 -9.91 8.14
C GLY A 26 -10.23 -9.95 7.11
N LEU A 27 -10.01 -9.47 5.89
CA LEU A 27 -11.04 -9.46 4.86
C LEU A 27 -10.90 -10.66 3.92
N ALA A 28 -12.04 -11.07 3.37
CA ALA A 28 -12.05 -12.11 2.33
C ALA A 28 -11.36 -11.61 1.06
N PRO A 29 -10.71 -12.51 0.31
CA PRO A 29 -10.00 -12.11 -0.93
C PRO A 29 -10.88 -11.36 -1.92
N ARG A 30 -12.15 -11.72 -2.02
CA ARG A 30 -13.08 -11.03 -2.91
C ARG A 30 -13.27 -9.56 -2.52
N VAL A 31 -13.42 -9.31 -1.23
CA VAL A 31 -13.60 -7.95 -0.72
C VAL A 31 -12.34 -7.14 -0.93
N ILE A 32 -11.18 -7.74 -0.69
CA ILE A 32 -9.89 -7.12 -0.93
C ILE A 32 -9.79 -6.69 -2.39
N GLY A 33 -10.17 -7.58 -3.32
CA GLY A 33 -10.15 -7.27 -4.73
C GLY A 33 -11.04 -6.08 -5.09
N GLU A 34 -12.21 -6.00 -4.50
CA GLU A 34 -13.13 -4.88 -4.75
C GLU A 34 -12.56 -3.55 -4.26
N ILE A 35 -11.95 -3.55 -3.08
CA ILE A 35 -11.34 -2.34 -2.51
C ILE A 35 -10.18 -1.87 -3.39
N TYR A 36 -9.29 -2.78 -3.75
CA TYR A 36 -8.12 -2.43 -4.56
C TYR A 36 -8.49 -2.02 -5.97
N ALA A 37 -9.58 -2.57 -6.51
CA ALA A 37 -10.07 -2.16 -7.82
C ALA A 37 -10.59 -0.71 -7.84
N ALA A 38 -11.00 -0.19 -6.68
CA ALA A 38 -11.51 1.18 -6.58
C ALA A 38 -10.38 2.22 -6.46
N ILE A 39 -9.19 1.81 -6.05
CA ILE A 39 -8.07 2.73 -5.78
C ILE A 39 -7.70 3.60 -6.99
N PRO A 40 -7.57 3.07 -8.21
CA PRO A 40 -7.22 3.90 -9.36
C PRO A 40 -8.21 5.04 -9.61
N SER A 41 -9.51 4.77 -9.45
CA SER A 41 -10.54 5.81 -9.66
C SER A 41 -10.41 6.92 -8.64
N ILE A 42 -10.14 6.56 -7.38
CA ILE A 42 -9.97 7.55 -6.31
C ILE A 42 -8.74 8.41 -6.59
N SER A 43 -7.65 7.78 -6.98
CA SER A 43 -6.41 8.49 -7.30
C SER A 43 -6.59 9.43 -8.49
N GLN A 44 -7.27 8.98 -9.54
CA GLN A 44 -7.51 9.78 -10.72
C GLN A 44 -8.42 10.97 -10.45
N ALA A 45 -9.27 10.87 -9.45
CA ALA A 45 -10.13 11.98 -9.03
C ALA A 45 -9.38 13.07 -8.27
N GLY A 46 -8.09 12.90 -8.02
CA GLY A 46 -7.25 13.92 -7.40
C GLY A 46 -6.89 13.66 -5.94
N THR A 47 -7.31 12.54 -5.37
CA THR A 47 -6.96 12.18 -4.00
C THR A 47 -5.66 11.39 -4.01
N ALA A 48 -4.67 11.86 -3.26
CA ALA A 48 -3.46 11.10 -3.00
C ALA A 48 -3.78 10.03 -1.96
N ILE A 49 -3.29 8.81 -2.18
CA ILE A 49 -3.56 7.69 -1.29
C ILE A 49 -2.27 7.23 -0.64
N VAL A 50 -2.27 7.16 0.68
CA VAL A 50 -1.20 6.53 1.44
C VAL A 50 -1.74 5.21 1.96
N LEU A 51 -1.14 4.13 1.50
CA LEU A 51 -1.61 2.78 1.80
C LEU A 51 -0.56 2.07 2.65
N VAL A 52 -0.98 1.63 3.83
CA VAL A 52 -0.14 0.78 4.68
C VAL A 52 -0.62 -0.65 4.49
N GLU A 53 0.27 -1.52 4.02
CA GLU A 53 -0.09 -2.87 3.65
C GLU A 53 1.04 -3.84 3.96
N GLN A 54 0.69 -4.97 4.58
CA GLN A 54 1.67 -6.02 4.88
C GLN A 54 1.86 -6.96 3.69
N ASP A 55 0.86 -7.09 2.84
CA ASP A 55 0.97 -7.92 1.64
C ASP A 55 1.74 -7.17 0.57
N VAL A 56 2.97 -7.60 0.36
CA VAL A 56 3.90 -6.96 -0.58
C VAL A 56 3.34 -6.93 -2.00
N GLY A 57 2.70 -8.02 -2.42
CA GLY A 57 2.12 -8.09 -3.76
C GLY A 57 1.05 -7.05 -3.98
N LEU A 58 0.15 -6.89 -3.00
CA LEU A 58 -0.90 -5.88 -3.07
C LEU A 58 -0.33 -4.47 -3.06
N ALA A 59 0.61 -4.22 -2.16
CA ALA A 59 1.23 -2.89 -2.04
C ALA A 59 1.92 -2.49 -3.35
N LYS A 60 2.71 -3.39 -3.91
CA LYS A 60 3.46 -3.13 -5.13
C LYS A 60 2.54 -2.90 -6.32
N LYS A 61 1.49 -3.71 -6.43
CA LYS A 61 0.56 -3.62 -7.55
C LYS A 61 -0.30 -2.36 -7.50
N ALA A 62 -0.67 -1.92 -6.30
CA ALA A 62 -1.61 -0.82 -6.13
C ALA A 62 -0.95 0.56 -6.09
N SER A 63 0.37 0.64 -5.93
CA SER A 63 1.04 1.90 -5.68
C SER A 63 1.95 2.31 -6.82
N ASP A 64 2.18 3.62 -6.91
CA ASP A 64 3.17 4.19 -7.82
C ASP A 64 4.54 4.21 -7.18
N ARG A 65 4.60 4.35 -5.87
CA ARG A 65 5.84 4.44 -5.11
C ARG A 65 5.73 3.65 -3.82
N LEU A 66 6.82 3.00 -3.45
CA LEU A 66 6.90 2.19 -2.23
C LEU A 66 7.86 2.80 -1.22
N TYR A 67 7.51 2.64 0.04
CA TYR A 67 8.39 2.92 1.17
C TYR A 67 8.35 1.68 2.06
N CYS A 68 9.49 1.03 2.21
CA CYS A 68 9.61 -0.09 3.15
C CYS A 68 10.12 0.45 4.47
N MET A 69 9.43 0.13 5.55
CA MET A 69 9.78 0.62 6.86
C MET A 69 10.09 -0.54 7.80
N LEU A 70 11.10 -0.36 8.61
CA LEU A 70 11.50 -1.32 9.62
C LEU A 70 11.97 -0.54 10.85
N GLU A 71 11.34 -0.85 11.98
CA GLU A 71 11.70 -0.23 13.26
C GLU A 71 11.70 1.30 13.21
N GLY A 72 10.68 1.85 12.55
CA GLY A 72 10.50 3.30 12.47
C GLY A 72 11.37 4.00 11.45
N LYS A 73 12.10 3.26 10.63
CA LYS A 73 12.98 3.83 9.61
C LYS A 73 12.61 3.35 8.23
N VAL A 74 12.79 4.21 7.24
CA VAL A 74 12.64 3.83 5.84
C VAL A 74 13.91 3.10 5.40
N THR A 75 13.76 1.84 5.03
CA THR A 75 14.89 1.01 4.61
C THR A 75 15.01 0.91 3.11
N LEU A 76 13.94 1.21 2.38
CA LEU A 76 13.94 1.17 0.93
C LEU A 76 12.84 2.08 0.43
N THR A 77 13.10 2.85 -0.62
CA THR A 77 12.08 3.64 -1.29
C THR A 77 12.40 3.74 -2.77
N GLY A 78 11.36 3.86 -3.57
CA GLY A 78 11.50 4.01 -5.01
C GLY A 78 10.17 3.79 -5.71
N ARG A 79 10.19 3.87 -7.04
CA ARG A 79 9.01 3.60 -7.84
C ARG A 79 8.69 2.11 -7.78
N SER A 80 7.41 1.79 -7.63
CA SER A 80 6.96 0.40 -7.49
C SER A 80 7.43 -0.48 -8.66
N ALA A 81 7.46 0.07 -9.86
CA ALA A 81 7.89 -0.68 -11.04
C ALA A 81 9.38 -1.00 -11.04
N ASP A 82 10.18 -0.23 -10.31
CA ASP A 82 11.64 -0.38 -10.29
C ASP A 82 12.15 -1.21 -9.12
N ILE A 83 11.27 -1.59 -8.21
CA ILE A 83 11.64 -2.33 -7.00
C ILE A 83 11.18 -3.78 -7.16
N SER A 84 12.12 -4.72 -7.03
CA SER A 84 11.80 -6.14 -7.10
C SER A 84 11.34 -6.67 -5.75
N ARG A 85 10.74 -7.86 -5.76
CA ARG A 85 10.38 -8.53 -4.52
C ARG A 85 11.62 -8.89 -3.70
N GLU A 86 12.71 -9.21 -4.36
CA GLU A 86 13.97 -9.49 -3.69
C GLU A 86 14.50 -8.25 -2.97
N ASP A 87 14.38 -7.08 -3.60
CA ASP A 87 14.78 -5.82 -2.97
C ASP A 87 13.99 -5.57 -1.69
N ILE A 88 12.69 -5.82 -1.74
CA ILE A 88 11.82 -5.63 -0.58
C ILE A 88 12.17 -6.63 0.52
N SER A 89 12.39 -7.87 0.17
CA SER A 89 12.77 -8.90 1.13
C SER A 89 14.08 -8.54 1.81
N ALA A 90 15.07 -8.08 1.06
CA ALA A 90 16.35 -7.65 1.61
C ALA A 90 16.19 -6.46 2.55
N ALA A 91 15.31 -5.54 2.23
CA ALA A 91 15.05 -4.36 3.07
C ALA A 91 14.49 -4.74 4.43
N TYR A 92 13.64 -5.77 4.48
CA TYR A 92 13.06 -6.23 5.74
C TYR A 92 13.98 -7.13 6.55
N PHE A 93 14.75 -7.97 5.88
CA PHE A 93 15.57 -8.96 6.57
C PHE A 93 17.05 -8.61 6.60
N GLY A 94 17.46 -7.58 5.88
CA GLY A 94 18.85 -7.15 5.86
C GLY A 94 19.81 -8.18 5.28
N VAL A 95 19.29 -9.10 4.46
CA VAL A 95 20.08 -10.23 3.96
C VAL A 95 21.26 -9.77 3.14
N HIS A 96 21.10 -8.74 2.33
CA HIS A 96 22.16 -8.23 1.47
C HIS A 96 23.33 -7.65 2.26
N ASP A 97 23.09 -7.18 3.47
CA ASP A 97 24.15 -6.60 4.30
C ASP A 97 25.07 -7.66 4.87
N GLU A 98 24.54 -8.85 5.07
CA GLU A 98 25.31 -9.95 5.63
C GLU A 98 26.25 -10.60 4.62
N VAL A 99 25.92 -10.44 3.36
CA VAL A 99 26.71 -11.01 2.29
C VAL A 99 27.96 -10.19 2.01
N ALA A 100 27.88 -8.94 2.31
CA ALA A 100 29.02 -8.03 2.17
C ALA A 100 30.01 -8.26 3.28
#